data_a3c60f589e532b39850559458ef14da2
#
_entry.id   a3c60f589e532b39850559458ef14da2
#
_cell.length_a   1.000
_cell.length_b   1.000
_cell.length_c   1.000
_cell.angle_alpha   90.00
_cell.angle_beta   90.00
_cell.angle_gamma   90.00
#
_symmetry.space_group_name_H-M   'P 1'
#
loop_
_entity.id
_entity.type
_entity.pdbx_description
1 polymer ?
#
loop_
_entity_poly.entity_id
_entity_poly.type
_entity_poly.pdbx_seq_one_letter_code
_entity_poly.pdbx_strand_id
1 'polypeptide(L)'
;MWTACVAVCAARVYLHHIPKTAGTSIEERLGLRGDWQQEDRETCFGLIQSLPLLRQRFSSNFLQHLTLAELSVLLGPELLGCTPFTVVRDPWTRLISSFRRKDPDLCQLYRYRCHAELEQLDLAAFIEVASWLDHPHLRPQRRFLLRAGADQLDARLRIFHQ
;
A
#
# COMPACT_ATOMS: atom_id res chain seq x y z
N MET A 1 1.03 24.39 -8.98
CA MET A 1 0.23 24.47 -7.74
C MET A 1 -0.46 23.10 -7.65
N TRP A 2 0.15 22.16 -6.90
CA TRP A 2 -0.27 20.75 -6.86
C TRP A 2 -1.19 20.56 -5.68
N THR A 3 -2.43 20.23 -5.92
CA THR A 3 -3.40 19.86 -4.88
C THR A 3 -3.45 18.33 -4.79
N ALA A 4 -2.39 17.73 -4.27
CA ALA A 4 -2.36 16.31 -3.98
C ALA A 4 -3.12 16.02 -2.68
N CYS A 5 -4.39 16.27 -2.68
CA CYS A 5 -5.30 15.77 -1.65
C CYS A 5 -6.69 15.75 -2.25
N VAL A 6 -7.30 14.59 -2.29
CA VAL A 6 -8.68 14.47 -2.67
C VAL A 6 -9.49 15.41 -1.80
N ALA A 7 -9.98 16.51 -2.38
CA ALA A 7 -10.88 17.41 -1.73
C ALA A 7 -12.27 16.75 -1.65
N VAL A 8 -12.43 15.86 -0.69
CA VAL A 8 -13.77 15.51 -0.24
C VAL A 8 -14.18 16.61 0.77
N CYS A 9 -14.93 17.59 0.30
CA CYS A 9 -15.51 18.67 1.10
C CYS A 9 -14.57 19.33 2.10
N ALA A 10 -13.85 20.38 1.69
CA ALA A 10 -13.13 21.34 2.55
C ALA A 10 -12.11 20.77 3.59
N ALA A 11 -12.14 19.49 3.88
CA ALA A 11 -11.16 18.79 4.72
C ALA A 11 -10.18 18.04 3.79
N ARG A 12 -8.89 18.38 3.87
CA ARG A 12 -7.85 17.64 3.18
C ARG A 12 -7.69 16.28 3.84
N VAL A 13 -8.30 15.23 3.28
CA VAL A 13 -8.19 13.86 3.73
C VAL A 13 -7.39 13.02 2.74
N TYR A 14 -6.66 12.04 3.23
CA TYR A 14 -5.85 11.15 2.42
C TYR A 14 -6.17 9.69 2.77
N LEU A 15 -6.58 8.89 1.78
CA LEU A 15 -6.72 7.44 1.94
C LEU A 15 -5.34 6.79 1.88
N HIS A 16 -4.91 6.23 3.00
CA HIS A 16 -3.73 5.37 3.00
C HIS A 16 -4.14 3.92 2.74
N HIS A 17 -3.89 3.47 1.51
CA HIS A 17 -4.32 2.15 1.06
C HIS A 17 -3.35 1.06 1.54
N ILE A 18 -3.78 0.27 2.51
CA ILE A 18 -3.10 -0.98 2.86
C ILE A 18 -3.61 -2.10 1.94
N PRO A 19 -2.73 -2.85 1.25
CA PRO A 19 -3.18 -3.93 0.38
C PRO A 19 -4.05 -4.98 1.10
N LYS A 20 -5.11 -5.43 0.45
CA LYS A 20 -6.05 -6.49 0.93
C LYS A 20 -6.94 -6.06 2.10
N THR A 21 -7.19 -4.76 2.26
CA THR A 21 -8.13 -4.21 3.26
C THR A 21 -9.31 -3.48 2.62
N ALA A 22 -9.75 -3.90 1.43
CA ALA A 22 -10.81 -3.29 0.62
C ALA A 22 -10.47 -1.90 0.03
N GLY A 23 -9.19 -1.49 0.03
CA GLY A 23 -8.76 -0.21 -0.52
C GLY A 23 -9.25 0.02 -1.95
N THR A 24 -9.15 -0.97 -2.83
CA THR A 24 -9.66 -0.92 -4.21
C THR A 24 -11.13 -0.52 -4.29
N SER A 25 -12.00 -1.13 -3.47
CA SER A 25 -13.43 -0.80 -3.46
C SER A 25 -13.69 0.62 -2.95
N ILE A 26 -12.87 1.10 -2.02
CA ILE A 26 -12.95 2.46 -1.49
C ILE A 26 -12.47 3.45 -2.56
N GLU A 27 -11.34 3.17 -3.22
CA GLU A 27 -10.82 3.98 -4.32
C GLU A 27 -11.83 4.10 -5.45
N GLU A 28 -12.46 3.01 -5.86
CA GLU A 28 -13.53 3.01 -6.87
C GLU A 28 -14.72 3.88 -6.44
N ARG A 29 -15.17 3.72 -5.20
CA ARG A 29 -16.33 4.45 -4.67
C ARG A 29 -16.07 5.94 -4.53
N LEU A 30 -14.83 6.34 -4.24
CA LEU A 30 -14.40 7.73 -4.10
C LEU A 30 -13.91 8.34 -5.43
N GLY A 31 -13.88 7.57 -6.51
CA GLY A 31 -13.36 8.03 -7.81
C GLY A 31 -11.85 8.28 -7.82
N LEU A 32 -11.09 7.61 -6.95
CA LEU A 32 -9.63 7.75 -6.81
C LEU A 32 -8.85 6.79 -7.68
N ARG A 33 -9.52 5.79 -8.25
CA ARG A 33 -8.87 4.77 -9.05
C ARG A 33 -8.60 5.28 -10.46
N GLY A 34 -7.33 5.39 -10.80
CA GLY A 34 -6.85 5.76 -12.12
C GLY A 34 -6.31 4.57 -12.93
N ASP A 35 -5.49 4.86 -13.91
CA ASP A 35 -4.77 3.88 -14.72
C ASP A 35 -3.56 3.34 -13.93
N TRP A 36 -3.47 2.02 -13.80
CA TRP A 36 -2.35 1.34 -13.14
C TRP A 36 -0.99 1.61 -13.78
N GLN A 37 -0.95 1.96 -15.04
CA GLN A 37 0.27 2.22 -15.79
C GLN A 37 0.73 3.68 -15.71
N GLN A 38 -0.08 4.56 -15.16
CA GLN A 38 0.22 5.98 -15.03
C GLN A 38 0.50 6.35 -13.58
N GLU A 39 1.48 7.26 -13.38
CA GLU A 39 1.75 7.82 -12.08
C GLU A 39 0.77 8.97 -11.83
N ASP A 40 -0.18 8.77 -10.93
CA ASP A 40 -1.09 9.80 -10.47
C ASP A 40 -0.79 10.15 -9.00
N ARG A 41 -0.13 11.26 -8.80
CA ARG A 41 0.23 11.75 -7.47
C ARG A 41 -0.93 12.42 -6.74
N GLU A 42 -1.94 12.90 -7.46
CA GLU A 42 -3.10 13.54 -6.85
C GLU A 42 -3.97 12.53 -6.12
N THR A 43 -4.16 11.36 -6.71
CA THR A 43 -4.92 10.25 -6.10
C THR A 43 -4.01 9.24 -5.38
N CYS A 44 -2.68 9.41 -5.46
CA CYS A 44 -1.70 8.43 -4.97
C CYS A 44 -1.89 7.05 -5.59
N PHE A 45 -2.15 6.99 -6.88
CA PHE A 45 -2.45 5.76 -7.60
C PHE A 45 -1.47 5.52 -8.74
N GLY A 46 -1.26 4.24 -9.10
CA GLY A 46 -0.55 3.81 -10.30
C GLY A 46 0.96 3.62 -10.13
N LEU A 47 1.60 3.34 -11.27
CA LEU A 47 3.01 2.97 -11.35
C LEU A 47 3.92 4.20 -11.20
N ILE A 48 4.90 4.13 -10.31
CA ILE A 48 5.90 5.19 -10.13
C ILE A 48 6.82 5.23 -11.36
N GLN A 49 6.76 6.32 -12.10
CA GLN A 49 7.51 6.51 -13.35
C GLN A 49 8.61 7.56 -13.24
N SER A 50 8.38 8.57 -12.43
CA SER A 50 9.12 9.83 -12.47
C SER A 50 10.55 9.76 -11.92
N LEU A 51 10.93 8.67 -11.21
CA LEU A 51 12.23 8.61 -10.55
C LEU A 51 12.82 7.18 -10.55
N PRO A 52 13.41 6.72 -11.67
CA PRO A 52 14.02 5.40 -11.75
C PRO A 52 15.05 5.13 -10.65
N LEU A 53 15.80 6.14 -10.22
CA LEU A 53 16.82 6.03 -9.17
C LEU A 53 16.21 5.92 -7.77
N LEU A 54 14.99 6.42 -7.54
CA LEU A 54 14.30 6.30 -6.26
C LEU A 54 13.52 4.97 -6.13
N ARG A 55 13.28 4.25 -7.21
CA ARG A 55 12.66 2.91 -7.16
C ARG A 55 13.39 1.95 -6.23
N GLN A 56 14.71 2.06 -6.16
CA GLN A 56 15.52 1.22 -5.24
C GLN A 56 15.29 1.53 -3.75
N ARG A 57 14.69 2.69 -3.44
CA ARG A 57 14.41 3.12 -2.06
C ARG A 57 12.99 2.81 -1.61
N PHE A 58 12.09 2.48 -2.53
CA PHE A 58 10.70 2.20 -2.23
C PHE A 58 10.42 0.71 -2.21
N SER A 59 9.55 0.33 -1.31
CA SER A 59 9.15 -1.06 -1.09
C SER A 59 8.13 -1.58 -2.09
N SER A 60 7.60 -0.72 -2.95
CA SER A 60 6.68 -1.04 -4.05
C SER A 60 6.95 -0.14 -5.25
N ASN A 61 6.57 -0.62 -6.44
CA ASN A 61 6.53 0.19 -7.65
C ASN A 61 5.21 0.96 -7.81
N PHE A 62 4.23 0.71 -6.95
CA PHE A 62 2.92 1.32 -7.02
C PHE A 62 2.72 2.31 -5.87
N LEU A 63 2.25 3.53 -6.19
CA LEU A 63 2.03 4.61 -5.23
C LEU A 63 1.13 4.19 -4.06
N GLN A 64 0.00 3.56 -4.37
CA GLN A 64 -0.98 3.14 -3.36
C GLN A 64 -0.46 2.05 -2.41
N HIS A 65 0.65 1.39 -2.74
CA HIS A 65 1.26 0.36 -1.90
C HIS A 65 2.47 0.85 -1.09
N LEU A 66 2.81 2.13 -1.18
CA LEU A 66 3.88 2.73 -0.39
C LEU A 66 3.48 2.87 1.08
N THR A 67 4.46 2.81 1.95
CA THR A 67 4.28 3.15 3.36
C THR A 67 4.11 4.66 3.55
N LEU A 68 3.55 5.09 4.67
CA LEU A 68 3.42 6.51 4.99
C LEU A 68 4.79 7.22 5.03
N ALA A 69 5.83 6.50 5.47
CA ALA A 69 7.20 6.99 5.43
C ALA A 69 7.68 7.27 4.01
N GLU A 70 7.47 6.33 3.10
CA GLU A 70 7.87 6.44 1.69
C GLU A 70 7.08 7.54 0.97
N LEU A 71 5.77 7.62 1.20
CA LEU A 71 4.93 8.69 0.66
C LEU A 71 5.36 10.08 1.17
N SER A 72 5.76 10.18 2.43
CA SER A 72 6.27 11.44 2.97
C SER A 72 7.56 11.90 2.27
N VAL A 73 8.40 10.96 1.83
CA VAL A 73 9.59 11.28 1.02
C VAL A 73 9.19 11.72 -0.39
N LEU A 74 8.24 11.05 -1.00
CA LEU A 74 7.83 11.29 -2.39
C LEU A 74 7.00 12.55 -2.56
N LEU A 75 6.04 12.79 -1.66
CA LEU A 75 5.06 13.87 -1.74
C LEU A 75 5.44 15.09 -0.86
N GLY A 76 6.41 14.90 0.04
CA GLY A 76 6.93 15.98 0.86
C GLY A 76 5.91 16.56 1.86
N PRO A 77 6.02 17.90 2.14
CA PRO A 77 5.18 18.57 3.14
C PRO A 77 3.68 18.57 2.83
N GLU A 78 3.29 18.38 1.58
CA GLU A 78 1.89 18.42 1.16
C GLU A 78 1.06 17.33 1.84
N LEU A 79 1.65 16.13 1.98
CA LEU A 79 1.02 15.03 2.71
C LEU A 79 0.82 15.36 4.20
N LEU A 80 1.69 16.20 4.78
CA LEU A 80 1.62 16.59 6.19
C LEU A 80 0.38 17.46 6.50
N GLY A 81 -0.13 18.18 5.51
CA GLY A 81 -1.34 19.00 5.61
C GLY A 81 -2.64 18.21 5.55
N CYS A 82 -2.57 16.91 5.24
CA CYS A 82 -3.76 16.07 5.11
C CYS A 82 -4.02 15.26 6.38
N THR A 83 -5.28 14.95 6.63
CA THR A 83 -5.67 13.99 7.67
C THR A 83 -5.69 12.60 7.04
N PRO A 84 -4.75 11.70 7.43
CA PRO A 84 -4.73 10.35 6.89
C PRO A 84 -5.87 9.53 7.49
N PHE A 85 -6.51 8.72 6.63
CA PHE A 85 -7.38 7.66 7.09
C PHE A 85 -7.02 6.35 6.39
N THR A 86 -7.29 5.25 7.02
CA THR A 86 -7.01 3.92 6.49
C THR A 86 -8.07 2.92 6.94
N VAL A 87 -8.16 1.82 6.21
CA VAL A 87 -8.94 0.66 6.62
C VAL A 87 -7.98 -0.46 6.95
N VAL A 88 -8.16 -1.08 8.10
CA VAL A 88 -7.45 -2.28 8.53
C VAL A 88 -8.39 -3.47 8.50
N ARG A 89 -7.80 -4.63 8.39
CA ARG A 89 -8.51 -5.91 8.37
C ARG A 89 -7.90 -6.86 9.37
N ASP A 90 -8.68 -7.82 9.86
CA ASP A 90 -8.15 -8.94 10.64
C ASP A 90 -6.94 -9.57 9.90
N PRO A 91 -5.80 -9.77 10.58
CA PRO A 91 -4.56 -10.22 9.92
C PRO A 91 -4.70 -11.57 9.21
N TRP A 92 -5.44 -12.52 9.79
CA TRP A 92 -5.65 -13.84 9.20
C TRP A 92 -6.53 -13.76 7.96
N THR A 93 -7.63 -13.03 8.05
CA THR A 93 -8.53 -12.80 6.92
C THR A 93 -7.81 -12.09 5.78
N ARG A 94 -6.91 -11.14 6.10
CA ARG A 94 -6.06 -10.45 5.13
C ARG A 94 -5.07 -11.41 4.46
N LEU A 95 -4.39 -12.25 5.25
CA LEU A 95 -3.45 -13.26 4.74
C LEU A 95 -4.14 -14.27 3.82
N ILE A 96 -5.30 -14.79 4.23
CA ILE A 96 -6.12 -15.69 3.41
C ILE A 96 -6.55 -15.01 2.10
N SER A 97 -6.87 -13.71 2.13
CA SER A 97 -7.18 -12.94 0.92
C SER A 97 -5.98 -12.86 -0.03
N SER A 98 -4.75 -12.70 0.49
CA SER A 98 -3.52 -12.72 -0.31
C SER A 98 -3.25 -14.10 -0.88
N PHE A 99 -3.41 -15.15 -0.09
CA PHE A 99 -3.29 -16.54 -0.53
C PHE A 99 -4.24 -16.89 -1.67
N ARG A 100 -5.51 -16.53 -1.55
CA ARG A 100 -6.53 -16.82 -2.58
C ARG A 100 -6.29 -16.06 -3.87
N ARG A 101 -5.83 -14.83 -3.77
CA ARG A 101 -5.60 -13.97 -4.94
C ARG A 101 -4.31 -14.32 -5.66
N LYS A 102 -3.23 -14.55 -4.90
CA LYS A 102 -1.88 -14.79 -5.43
C LYS A 102 -1.54 -13.75 -6.51
N ASP A 103 -1.50 -12.49 -6.10
CA ASP A 103 -1.30 -11.35 -7.01
C ASP A 103 -0.04 -11.53 -7.86
N PRO A 104 -0.04 -11.16 -9.14
CA PRO A 104 1.05 -11.45 -10.09
C PRO A 104 2.42 -10.95 -9.68
N ASP A 105 2.49 -9.76 -9.08
CA ASP A 105 3.74 -9.17 -8.59
C ASP A 105 4.33 -9.96 -7.40
N LEU A 106 3.47 -10.47 -6.50
CA LEU A 106 3.86 -11.37 -5.42
C LEU A 106 4.38 -12.70 -5.97
N CYS A 107 3.68 -13.30 -6.95
CA CYS A 107 4.10 -14.52 -7.61
C CYS A 107 5.44 -14.35 -8.33
N GLN A 108 5.62 -13.24 -9.04
CA GLN A 108 6.87 -12.92 -9.72
C GLN A 108 8.04 -12.76 -8.75
N LEU A 109 7.83 -12.06 -7.61
CA LEU A 109 8.87 -11.91 -6.60
C LEU A 109 9.25 -13.26 -5.99
N TYR A 110 8.27 -14.11 -5.66
CA TYR A 110 8.52 -15.44 -5.11
C TYR A 110 9.29 -16.32 -6.10
N ARG A 111 8.87 -16.35 -7.37
CA ARG A 111 9.57 -17.09 -8.45
C ARG A 111 11.01 -16.63 -8.58
N TYR A 112 11.25 -15.31 -8.55
CA TYR A 112 12.60 -14.76 -8.63
C TYR A 112 13.48 -15.16 -7.44
N ARG A 113 12.91 -15.23 -6.22
CA ARG A 113 13.65 -15.53 -4.99
C ARG A 113 13.88 -17.03 -4.77
N CYS A 114 12.90 -17.85 -5.12
CA CYS A 114 12.86 -19.28 -4.73
C CYS A 114 12.99 -20.23 -5.92
N HIS A 115 12.94 -19.71 -7.16
CA HIS A 115 12.89 -20.53 -8.38
C HIS A 115 11.73 -21.55 -8.36
N ALA A 116 10.62 -21.17 -7.75
CA ALA A 116 9.43 -22.00 -7.53
C ALA A 116 8.14 -21.19 -7.76
N GLU A 117 7.04 -21.89 -7.93
CA GLU A 117 5.74 -21.28 -8.22
C GLU A 117 4.92 -21.11 -6.94
N LEU A 118 4.59 -19.88 -6.60
CA LEU A 118 3.76 -19.54 -5.43
C LEU A 118 2.35 -20.16 -5.54
N GLU A 119 1.84 -20.27 -6.76
CA GLU A 119 0.52 -20.82 -7.07
C GLU A 119 0.35 -22.28 -6.61
N GLN A 120 1.45 -23.03 -6.52
CA GLN A 120 1.46 -24.43 -6.13
C GLN A 120 1.48 -24.63 -4.61
N LEU A 121 1.73 -23.57 -3.84
CA LEU A 121 1.78 -23.67 -2.39
C LEU A 121 0.39 -23.88 -1.80
N ASP A 122 0.31 -24.77 -0.82
CA ASP A 122 -0.83 -24.83 0.09
C ASP A 122 -0.82 -23.66 1.10
N LEU A 123 -1.83 -23.55 1.93
CA LEU A 123 -1.93 -22.47 2.90
C LEU A 123 -0.81 -22.50 3.95
N ALA A 124 -0.39 -23.68 4.39
CA ALA A 124 0.64 -23.81 5.41
C ALA A 124 1.99 -23.31 4.88
N ALA A 125 2.40 -23.76 3.71
CA ALA A 125 3.62 -23.30 3.05
C ALA A 125 3.54 -21.79 2.70
N PHE A 126 2.38 -21.28 2.33
CA PHE A 126 2.19 -19.84 2.09
C PHE A 126 2.36 -19.01 3.37
N ILE A 127 1.90 -19.50 4.53
CA ILE A 127 2.11 -18.82 5.82
C ILE A 127 3.61 -18.72 6.13
N GLU A 128 4.37 -19.78 5.89
CA GLU A 128 5.83 -19.76 6.04
C GLU A 128 6.47 -18.71 5.13
N VAL A 129 6.09 -18.67 3.86
CA VAL A 129 6.56 -17.65 2.91
C VAL A 129 6.22 -16.24 3.42
N ALA A 130 5.00 -16.02 3.91
CA ALA A 130 4.57 -14.74 4.43
C ALA A 130 5.37 -14.25 5.65
N SER A 131 6.03 -15.15 6.37
CA SER A 131 6.85 -14.79 7.54
C SER A 131 8.17 -14.11 7.18
N TRP A 132 8.71 -14.34 5.99
CA TRP A 132 10.02 -13.83 5.57
C TRP A 132 10.03 -13.04 4.26
N LEU A 133 9.05 -13.25 3.36
CA LEU A 133 8.99 -12.54 2.08
C LEU A 133 8.46 -11.12 2.29
N ASP A 134 9.32 -10.12 2.18
CA ASP A 134 8.89 -8.72 2.27
C ASP A 134 8.21 -8.27 0.98
N HIS A 135 6.88 -8.30 1.00
CA HIS A 135 6.02 -7.86 -0.08
C HIS A 135 4.84 -7.05 0.49
N PRO A 136 4.36 -5.97 -0.17
CA PRO A 136 3.27 -5.14 0.35
C PRO A 136 2.02 -5.93 0.77
N HIS A 137 1.66 -7.00 0.05
CA HIS A 137 0.49 -7.83 0.37
C HIS A 137 0.67 -8.72 1.61
N LEU A 138 1.90 -8.96 2.05
CA LEU A 138 2.25 -9.79 3.20
C LEU A 138 2.72 -8.97 4.41
N ARG A 139 3.23 -7.78 4.16
CA ARG A 139 3.79 -6.89 5.18
C ARG A 139 2.79 -6.58 6.29
N PRO A 140 3.20 -6.54 7.57
CA PRO A 140 2.34 -6.14 8.69
C PRO A 140 1.70 -4.76 8.44
N GLN A 141 0.40 -4.65 8.70
CA GLN A 141 -0.37 -3.43 8.43
C GLN A 141 0.21 -2.20 9.16
N ARG A 142 0.69 -2.39 10.39
CA ARG A 142 1.32 -1.32 11.17
C ARG A 142 2.49 -0.66 10.43
N ARG A 143 3.28 -1.43 9.66
CA ARG A 143 4.42 -0.88 8.90
C ARG A 143 4.01 0.14 7.85
N PHE A 144 2.82 0.04 7.32
CA PHE A 144 2.31 1.03 6.37
C PHE A 144 2.04 2.39 7.04
N LEU A 145 1.69 2.39 8.31
CA LEU A 145 1.13 3.53 9.04
C LEU A 145 2.17 4.32 9.83
N LEU A 146 3.40 3.81 9.92
CA LEU A 146 4.48 4.51 10.62
C LEU A 146 5.16 5.51 9.71
N ARG A 147 5.47 6.69 10.24
CA ARG A 147 6.36 7.66 9.61
C ARG A 147 7.82 7.23 9.74
N ALA A 148 8.70 7.80 8.92
CA ALA A 148 10.12 7.54 9.02
C ALA A 148 10.64 7.91 10.42
N GLY A 149 11.31 6.94 11.07
CA GLY A 149 11.89 7.13 12.41
C GLY A 149 10.88 7.16 13.57
N ALA A 150 9.59 6.93 13.29
CA ALA A 150 8.56 6.89 14.33
C ALA A 150 8.27 5.44 14.77
N ASP A 151 8.06 5.25 16.06
CA ASP A 151 7.58 4.02 16.67
C ASP A 151 6.08 4.07 16.97
N GLN A 152 5.48 5.26 16.88
CA GLN A 152 4.06 5.52 17.14
C GLN A 152 3.32 5.98 15.88
N LEU A 153 2.02 5.73 15.86
CA LEU A 153 1.14 6.17 14.79
C LEU A 153 0.89 7.69 14.88
N ASP A 154 0.64 8.32 13.73
CA ASP A 154 0.22 9.73 13.71
C ASP A 154 -1.10 9.88 14.47
N ALA A 155 -1.15 10.78 15.44
CA ALA A 155 -2.35 11.03 16.26
C ALA A 155 -3.57 11.50 15.42
N ARG A 156 -3.34 12.02 14.23
CA ARG A 156 -4.41 12.42 13.29
C ARG A 156 -4.96 11.26 12.47
N LEU A 157 -4.26 10.12 12.43
CA LEU A 157 -4.66 8.96 11.65
C LEU A 157 -6.01 8.42 12.13
N ARG A 158 -6.96 8.28 11.21
CA ARG A 158 -8.24 7.63 11.44
C ARG A 158 -8.21 6.20 10.91
N ILE A 159 -8.48 5.23 11.77
CA ILE A 159 -8.45 3.80 11.44
C ILE A 159 -9.86 3.25 11.49
N PHE A 160 -10.26 2.64 10.38
CA PHE A 160 -11.54 1.93 10.25
C PHE A 160 -11.25 0.43 10.15
N HIS A 161 -12.16 -0.38 10.68
CA HIS A 161 -12.07 -1.84 10.63
C HIS A 161 -13.05 -2.40 9.59
N GLN A 162 -12.55 -3.36 8.78
CA GLN A 162 -13.33 -4.13 7.83
C GLN A 162 -13.81 -5.42 8.49
#